data_18c4cbce9048c55df5f3ece54fc90e83
#
_entry.id   18c4cbce9048c55df5f3ece54fc90e83
#
_cell.length_a   1.000
_cell.length_b   1.000
_cell.length_c   1.000
_cell.angle_alpha   90.00
_cell.angle_beta   90.00
_cell.angle_gamma   90.00
#
_symmetry.space_group_name_H-M   'P 1'
#
loop_
_entity.id
_entity.type
_entity.pdbx_description
1 polymer ?
#
loop_
_entity_poly.entity_id
_entity_poly.type
_entity_poly.pdbx_seq_one_letter_code
_entity_poly.pdbx_strand_id
1 'polypeptide(L)'
;SHKNPAARQALHTAWHVLDLDQLSGMSSYDRERICVPKRCNCRRKDCRYRCFLDACQSGQYTVQICNHNLLLADLIHRSQKKKSILPDSAAIIIDEAHKLPETARQMFGVTLNAQDFAELIRSLHVERYVLAAELLSEAVEPLAEKLSLPVEEGAGFDAYQMFLERPHQVLTVICRQLEGLLTRETWRLLSAVASTVSLFYLGNPEMIFYAADDDHGGSMLCGTVSELAAQLQATLWRQEQPIVLTSGTLAVGKDFSRFRTAAGLTGERPVTETVCPSPFDYQHNCLLYLPTDPIPLDAADYYDRLAAQIRQLAAASHGHALVLFTSYLAMSAVKERLQAAALPFPVFTMGRRPARTLAAFRAATGSILLATGAAWEGLDFAGDGVSLLIIPRLPFAYPDAVKEKEREDYPNLREFLRSVVVPEMQIKLRQGFGRAIRTETDTCAVAMLDPRAARGRRYFQSMVEALPEMPVTGSLRAVEQFYRDRKGAGYFRLPNAG
;
A
#
# COMPACT_ATOMS: atom_id res chain seq x y z
N SER A 1 18.72 29.75 0.59
CA SER A 1 18.46 29.91 -0.84
C SER A 1 18.54 28.56 -1.52
N HIS A 2 17.42 28.11 -2.05
CA HIS A 2 17.36 26.81 -2.75
C HIS A 2 18.17 26.87 -4.04
N LYS A 3 19.11 25.93 -4.21
CA LYS A 3 19.92 25.81 -5.42
C LYS A 3 19.15 25.20 -6.59
N ASN A 4 18.02 24.50 -6.31
CA ASN A 4 17.22 23.82 -7.33
C ASN A 4 16.29 24.81 -8.05
N PRO A 5 16.40 24.96 -9.41
CA PRO A 5 15.54 25.84 -10.19
C PRO A 5 14.05 25.51 -10.09
N ALA A 6 13.68 24.21 -10.07
CA ALA A 6 12.29 23.77 -9.92
C ALA A 6 11.70 24.17 -8.57
N ALA A 7 12.48 24.07 -7.47
CA ALA A 7 12.07 24.52 -6.16
C ALA A 7 11.89 26.04 -6.09
N ARG A 8 12.73 26.82 -6.79
CA ARG A 8 12.54 28.28 -6.91
C ARG A 8 11.28 28.61 -7.70
N GLN A 9 11.06 27.95 -8.82
CA GLN A 9 9.86 28.13 -9.63
C GLN A 9 8.61 27.79 -8.83
N ALA A 10 8.64 26.68 -8.06
CA ALA A 10 7.55 26.30 -7.16
C ALA A 10 7.23 27.39 -6.13
N LEU A 11 8.24 28.01 -5.51
CA LEU A 11 8.04 29.10 -4.55
C LEU A 11 7.47 30.37 -5.20
N HIS A 12 7.77 30.63 -6.48
CA HIS A 12 7.25 31.77 -7.21
C HIS A 12 5.87 31.52 -7.83
N THR A 13 5.60 30.31 -8.31
CA THR A 13 4.29 29.89 -8.88
C THR A 13 3.33 29.33 -7.85
N ALA A 14 3.75 29.17 -6.61
CA ALA A 14 2.95 28.64 -5.49
C ALA A 14 1.63 29.38 -5.22
N TRP A 15 1.35 30.45 -5.95
CA TRP A 15 0.07 31.13 -5.92
C TRP A 15 -1.08 30.33 -6.57
N HIS A 16 -0.80 29.34 -7.41
CA HIS A 16 -1.81 28.56 -8.14
C HIS A 16 -1.73 27.05 -7.95
N VAL A 17 -0.62 26.53 -7.38
CA VAL A 17 -0.40 25.09 -7.20
C VAL A 17 -0.40 24.77 -5.71
N LEU A 18 -1.39 23.98 -5.25
CA LEU A 18 -1.47 23.46 -3.88
C LEU A 18 -0.85 22.08 -3.76
N ASP A 19 -0.71 21.36 -4.87
CA ASP A 19 -0.20 20.01 -4.95
C ASP A 19 1.23 19.99 -5.53
N LEU A 20 2.19 19.54 -4.71
CA LEU A 20 3.58 19.43 -5.11
C LEU A 20 3.84 18.32 -6.14
N ASP A 21 2.90 17.39 -6.32
CA ASP A 21 3.02 16.31 -7.30
C ASP A 21 2.85 16.83 -8.74
N GLN A 22 2.22 17.98 -8.90
CA GLN A 22 2.13 18.68 -10.19
C GLN A 22 3.46 19.29 -10.64
N LEU A 23 4.45 19.37 -9.76
CA LEU A 23 5.75 19.97 -10.04
C LEU A 23 6.78 18.91 -10.42
N SER A 24 7.23 18.93 -11.67
CA SER A 24 8.30 18.05 -12.14
C SER A 24 9.68 18.50 -11.67
N GLY A 25 10.64 17.57 -11.52
CA GLY A 25 12.05 17.87 -11.27
C GLY A 25 12.40 18.22 -9.82
N MET A 26 11.48 18.03 -8.86
CA MET A 26 11.76 18.22 -7.43
C MET A 26 12.26 16.93 -6.77
N SER A 27 13.34 17.05 -5.99
CA SER A 27 13.80 15.95 -5.14
C SER A 27 12.90 15.79 -3.91
N SER A 28 12.88 14.60 -3.29
CA SER A 28 12.18 14.38 -2.01
C SER A 28 12.65 15.36 -0.93
N TYR A 29 13.97 15.63 -0.88
CA TYR A 29 14.56 16.62 0.03
C TYR A 29 13.99 18.04 -0.18
N ASP A 30 13.85 18.49 -1.45
CA ASP A 30 13.27 19.80 -1.73
C ASP A 30 11.78 19.84 -1.39
N ARG A 31 11.04 18.76 -1.66
CA ARG A 31 9.61 18.63 -1.32
C ARG A 31 9.37 18.78 0.17
N GLU A 32 10.10 18.04 1.01
CA GLU A 32 9.97 18.13 2.48
C GLU A 32 10.21 19.54 3.01
N ARG A 33 11.09 20.30 2.39
CA ARG A 33 11.41 21.68 2.81
C ARG A 33 10.43 22.74 2.35
N ILE A 34 9.65 22.48 1.31
CA ILE A 34 8.62 23.39 0.79
C ILE A 34 7.20 22.98 1.19
N CYS A 35 6.98 21.74 1.59
CA CYS A 35 5.71 21.32 2.19
C CYS A 35 5.35 22.19 3.39
N VAL A 36 4.06 22.28 3.64
CA VAL A 36 3.58 22.78 4.93
C VAL A 36 4.08 21.83 6.02
N PRO A 37 4.82 22.30 7.01
CA PRO A 37 5.31 21.44 8.09
C PRO A 37 4.12 20.84 8.83
N LYS A 38 4.28 19.63 9.38
CA LYS A 38 3.26 18.94 10.21
C LYS A 38 2.68 19.87 11.28
N ARG A 39 3.47 20.85 11.74
CA ARG A 39 3.08 21.89 12.70
C ARG A 39 3.35 23.26 12.10
N CYS A 40 2.35 23.85 11.44
CA CYS A 40 2.46 25.19 10.88
C CYS A 40 2.13 26.25 11.92
N ASN A 41 3.13 27.01 12.34
CA ASN A 41 2.99 28.16 13.26
C ASN A 41 2.80 29.51 12.54
N CYS A 42 2.55 29.50 11.24
CA CYS A 42 2.32 30.69 10.46
C CYS A 42 1.12 31.47 11.00
N ARG A 43 1.34 32.74 11.40
CA ARG A 43 0.28 33.64 11.90
C ARG A 43 -0.19 34.65 10.85
N ARG A 44 0.27 34.54 9.62
CA ARG A 44 -0.11 35.47 8.54
C ARG A 44 -1.59 35.25 8.17
N LYS A 45 -2.34 36.34 8.12
CA LYS A 45 -3.77 36.34 7.72
C LYS A 45 -3.97 35.93 6.25
N ASP A 46 -2.98 36.21 5.40
CA ASP A 46 -2.94 35.89 3.97
C ASP A 46 -2.25 34.52 3.68
N CYS A 47 -2.07 33.67 4.69
CA CYS A 47 -1.52 32.34 4.54
C CYS A 47 -2.49 31.46 3.73
N ARG A 48 -2.13 31.11 2.52
CA ARG A 48 -2.99 30.32 1.60
C ARG A 48 -3.40 28.97 2.17
N TYR A 49 -2.48 28.28 2.82
CA TYR A 49 -2.79 27.00 3.46
C TYR A 49 -3.90 27.16 4.51
N ARG A 50 -3.84 28.22 5.32
CA ARG A 50 -4.90 28.50 6.30
C ARG A 50 -6.19 28.92 5.61
N CYS A 51 -6.11 29.82 4.64
CA CYS A 51 -7.30 30.20 3.86
C CYS A 51 -7.97 28.98 3.19
N PHE A 52 -7.16 28.05 2.69
CA PHE A 52 -7.67 26.79 2.15
C PHE A 52 -8.35 25.92 3.22
N LEU A 53 -7.72 25.72 4.39
CA LEU A 53 -8.33 24.98 5.48
C LEU A 53 -9.61 25.64 5.99
N ASP A 54 -9.60 26.97 6.14
CA ASP A 54 -10.79 27.72 6.57
C ASP A 54 -11.92 27.60 5.54
N ALA A 55 -11.59 27.65 4.26
CA ALA A 55 -12.56 27.42 3.19
C ALA A 55 -13.13 25.98 3.22
N CYS A 56 -12.26 24.96 3.43
CA CYS A 56 -12.72 23.58 3.60
C CYS A 56 -13.65 23.40 4.82
N GLN A 57 -13.47 24.18 5.88
CA GLN A 57 -14.30 24.12 7.09
C GLN A 57 -15.53 25.03 7.04
N SER A 58 -15.64 25.91 6.04
CA SER A 58 -16.68 26.97 6.01
C SER A 58 -18.08 26.48 5.67
N GLY A 59 -18.25 25.22 5.27
CA GLY A 59 -19.55 24.69 4.82
C GLY A 59 -20.04 25.25 3.46
N GLN A 60 -19.20 25.98 2.73
CA GLN A 60 -19.54 26.56 1.41
C GLN A 60 -19.58 25.52 0.29
N TYR A 61 -18.98 24.36 0.51
CA TYR A 61 -18.89 23.30 -0.51
C TYR A 61 -19.90 22.20 -0.25
N THR A 62 -20.66 21.85 -1.27
CA THR A 62 -21.66 20.76 -1.21
C THR A 62 -20.97 19.40 -1.11
N VAL A 63 -19.80 19.23 -1.71
CA VAL A 63 -19.02 17.98 -1.71
C VAL A 63 -17.60 18.29 -1.24
N GLN A 64 -17.09 17.48 -0.33
CA GLN A 64 -15.70 17.51 0.11
C GLN A 64 -15.06 16.16 -0.13
N ILE A 65 -13.87 16.18 -0.73
CA ILE A 65 -13.10 14.98 -1.02
C ILE A 65 -11.86 14.98 -0.12
N CYS A 66 -11.65 13.87 0.59
CA CYS A 66 -10.48 13.66 1.42
C CYS A 66 -10.00 12.18 1.29
N ASN A 67 -8.79 11.90 1.73
CA ASN A 67 -8.34 10.52 1.85
C ASN A 67 -8.89 9.86 3.13
N HIS A 68 -8.80 8.53 3.20
CA HIS A 68 -9.27 7.75 4.35
C HIS A 68 -8.58 8.16 5.65
N ASN A 69 -7.29 8.52 5.60
CA ASN A 69 -6.54 8.94 6.79
C ASN A 69 -7.13 10.20 7.41
N LEU A 70 -7.49 11.20 6.60
CA LEU A 70 -8.08 12.44 7.09
C LEU A 70 -9.49 12.22 7.66
N LEU A 71 -10.29 11.37 7.01
CA LEU A 71 -11.60 10.96 7.52
C LEU A 71 -11.46 10.29 8.89
N LEU A 72 -10.59 9.29 9.01
CA LEU A 72 -10.37 8.57 10.26
C LEU A 72 -9.80 9.48 11.36
N ALA A 73 -8.88 10.39 11.01
CA ALA A 73 -8.35 11.39 11.95
C ALA A 73 -9.47 12.30 12.49
N ASP A 74 -10.40 12.75 11.64
CA ASP A 74 -11.55 13.54 12.07
C ASP A 74 -12.46 12.75 13.01
N LEU A 75 -12.77 11.50 12.66
CA LEU A 75 -13.59 10.62 13.49
C LEU A 75 -12.96 10.33 14.87
N ILE A 76 -11.65 10.12 14.91
CA ILE A 76 -10.90 9.98 16.17
C ILE A 76 -10.97 11.29 16.99
N HIS A 77 -10.81 12.45 16.35
CA HIS A 77 -10.96 13.73 17.05
C HIS A 77 -12.37 13.90 17.64
N ARG A 78 -13.41 13.60 16.87
CA ARG A 78 -14.81 13.66 17.33
C ARG A 78 -15.07 12.71 18.50
N SER A 79 -14.57 11.47 18.44
CA SER A 79 -14.72 10.50 19.53
C SER A 79 -14.07 10.95 20.83
N GLN A 80 -12.96 11.70 20.72
CA GLN A 80 -12.25 12.30 21.86
C GLN A 80 -12.78 13.67 22.27
N LYS A 81 -13.92 14.13 21.72
CA LYS A 81 -14.51 15.44 21.97
C LYS A 81 -13.57 16.62 21.65
N LYS A 82 -12.63 16.42 20.74
CA LYS A 82 -11.77 17.47 20.18
C LYS A 82 -12.47 18.20 19.05
N LYS A 83 -11.94 19.37 18.65
CA LYS A 83 -12.44 20.10 17.48
C LYS A 83 -12.37 19.23 16.24
N SER A 84 -13.47 19.14 15.50
CA SER A 84 -13.53 18.44 14.20
C SER A 84 -12.56 19.03 13.19
N ILE A 85 -12.01 18.18 12.34
CA ILE A 85 -11.13 18.56 11.23
C ILE A 85 -12.01 18.85 9.98
N LEU A 86 -13.00 18.00 9.74
CA LEU A 86 -13.94 18.11 8.65
C LEU A 86 -15.26 18.74 9.15
N PRO A 87 -15.99 19.45 8.30
CA PRO A 87 -17.34 19.93 8.63
C PRO A 87 -18.31 18.75 8.75
N ASP A 88 -19.48 19.01 9.32
CA ASP A 88 -20.56 18.03 9.37
C ASP A 88 -21.10 17.77 7.96
N SER A 89 -21.45 16.53 7.70
CA SER A 89 -21.93 16.06 6.41
C SER A 89 -23.24 15.30 6.54
N ALA A 90 -24.07 15.38 5.52
CA ALA A 90 -25.33 14.63 5.45
C ALA A 90 -25.13 13.14 5.14
N ALA A 91 -24.03 12.78 4.50
CA ALA A 91 -23.64 11.41 4.17
C ALA A 91 -22.12 11.30 4.03
N ILE A 92 -21.60 10.09 4.21
CA ILE A 92 -20.21 9.76 3.97
C ILE A 92 -20.15 8.72 2.85
N ILE A 93 -19.34 8.95 1.83
CA ILE A 93 -19.09 7.99 0.76
C ILE A 93 -17.60 7.60 0.85
N ILE A 94 -17.33 6.32 1.07
CA ILE A 94 -15.97 5.77 1.17
C ILE A 94 -15.72 4.93 -0.08
N ASP A 95 -14.98 5.50 -1.01
CA ASP A 95 -14.54 4.79 -2.20
C ASP A 95 -13.29 3.97 -1.90
N GLU A 96 -13.06 2.89 -2.67
CA GLU A 96 -12.02 1.88 -2.40
C GLU A 96 -12.05 1.40 -0.94
N ALA A 97 -13.26 1.17 -0.42
CA ALA A 97 -13.49 0.86 1.00
C ALA A 97 -12.81 -0.43 1.47
N HIS A 98 -12.35 -1.29 0.56
CA HIS A 98 -11.52 -2.45 0.90
C HIS A 98 -10.23 -2.06 1.63
N LYS A 99 -9.73 -0.82 1.45
CA LYS A 99 -8.54 -0.29 2.14
C LYS A 99 -8.82 0.22 3.54
N LEU A 100 -10.10 0.41 3.88
CA LEU A 100 -10.48 1.01 5.16
C LEU A 100 -9.93 0.25 6.38
N PRO A 101 -10.00 -1.09 6.47
CA PRO A 101 -9.46 -1.81 7.62
C PRO A 101 -7.95 -1.62 7.79
N GLU A 102 -7.18 -1.69 6.71
CA GLU A 102 -5.72 -1.49 6.78
C GLU A 102 -5.38 -0.05 7.17
N THR A 103 -6.01 0.95 6.55
CA THR A 103 -5.80 2.36 6.89
C THR A 103 -6.20 2.63 8.35
N ALA A 104 -7.27 2.03 8.82
CA ALA A 104 -7.69 2.17 10.21
C ALA A 104 -6.69 1.53 11.20
N ARG A 105 -6.12 0.37 10.87
CA ARG A 105 -5.04 -0.23 11.68
C ARG A 105 -3.84 0.72 11.82
N GLN A 106 -3.45 1.38 10.74
CA GLN A 106 -2.37 2.36 10.75
C GLN A 106 -2.74 3.62 11.58
N MET A 107 -3.97 4.10 11.46
CA MET A 107 -4.44 5.31 12.14
C MET A 107 -4.68 5.13 13.65
N PHE A 108 -5.11 3.95 14.07
CA PHE A 108 -5.24 3.58 15.50
C PHE A 108 -3.95 2.99 16.08
N GLY A 109 -2.95 2.77 15.25
CA GLY A 109 -1.66 2.24 15.63
C GLY A 109 -0.68 3.32 16.08
N VAL A 110 0.48 2.87 16.48
CA VAL A 110 1.65 3.71 16.83
C VAL A 110 2.87 3.18 16.11
N THR A 111 3.79 4.07 15.77
CA THR A 111 5.08 3.71 15.18
C THR A 111 6.21 4.42 15.91
N LEU A 112 7.39 3.80 15.91
CA LEU A 112 8.61 4.37 16.46
C LEU A 112 9.77 4.02 15.52
N ASN A 113 10.47 5.04 15.04
CA ASN A 113 11.63 4.91 14.17
C ASN A 113 12.82 5.72 14.70
N ALA A 114 14.00 5.52 14.13
CA ALA A 114 15.21 6.22 14.53
C ALA A 114 15.10 7.76 14.38
N GLN A 115 14.32 8.23 13.40
CA GLN A 115 14.15 9.65 13.12
C GLN A 115 13.36 10.38 14.21
N ASP A 116 12.43 9.71 14.91
CA ASP A 116 11.67 10.29 16.02
C ASP A 116 12.60 10.71 17.15
N PHE A 117 13.61 9.88 17.48
CA PHE A 117 14.64 10.23 18.45
C PHE A 117 15.54 11.36 17.96
N ALA A 118 16.00 11.30 16.70
CA ALA A 118 16.86 12.34 16.14
C ALA A 118 16.19 13.71 16.11
N GLU A 119 14.87 13.77 15.84
CA GLU A 119 14.09 15.02 15.89
C GLU A 119 13.99 15.56 17.34
N LEU A 120 13.73 14.69 18.30
CA LEU A 120 13.65 15.07 19.71
C LEU A 120 14.99 15.57 20.24
N ILE A 121 16.09 14.84 20.02
CA ILE A 121 17.45 15.23 20.41
C ILE A 121 17.82 16.58 19.83
N ARG A 122 17.53 16.82 18.54
CA ARG A 122 17.75 18.11 17.86
C ARG A 122 16.94 19.23 18.52
N SER A 123 15.68 18.97 18.86
CA SER A 123 14.81 19.96 19.50
C SER A 123 15.31 20.36 20.89
N LEU A 124 15.80 19.40 21.69
CA LEU A 124 16.43 19.63 22.99
C LEU A 124 17.71 20.46 22.84
N HIS A 125 18.57 20.18 21.86
CA HIS A 125 19.76 20.98 21.56
C HIS A 125 19.42 22.43 21.18
N VAL A 126 18.40 22.63 20.34
CA VAL A 126 17.94 23.96 19.92
C VAL A 126 17.48 24.79 21.13
N GLU A 127 16.82 24.15 22.08
CA GLU A 127 16.39 24.81 23.35
C GLU A 127 17.48 24.83 24.40
N ARG A 128 18.71 24.41 24.10
CA ARG A 128 19.89 24.42 24.95
C ARG A 128 19.87 23.45 26.15
N TYR A 129 19.04 22.40 26.07
CA TYR A 129 19.06 21.30 27.05
C TYR A 129 20.07 20.24 26.65
N VAL A 130 21.35 20.65 26.50
CA VAL A 130 22.43 19.83 25.95
C VAL A 130 22.62 18.53 26.71
N LEU A 131 22.66 18.57 28.04
CA LEU A 131 22.84 17.38 28.87
C LEU A 131 21.69 16.34 28.63
N ALA A 132 20.46 16.82 28.59
CA ALA A 132 19.31 15.91 28.30
C ALA A 132 19.38 15.30 26.89
N ALA A 133 19.83 16.09 25.93
CA ALA A 133 20.01 15.63 24.56
C ALA A 133 21.13 14.57 24.45
N GLU A 134 22.26 14.77 25.12
CA GLU A 134 23.40 13.84 25.16
C GLU A 134 23.03 12.53 25.87
N LEU A 135 22.40 12.61 27.05
CA LEU A 135 21.92 11.44 27.79
C LEU A 135 20.91 10.61 26.96
N LEU A 136 19.99 11.30 26.27
CA LEU A 136 19.04 10.61 25.38
C LEU A 136 19.76 9.99 24.18
N SER A 137 20.69 10.71 23.56
CA SER A 137 21.46 10.20 22.42
C SER A 137 22.21 8.91 22.77
N GLU A 138 22.92 8.88 23.90
CA GLU A 138 23.61 7.69 24.40
C GLU A 138 22.63 6.53 24.69
N ALA A 139 21.49 6.85 25.30
CA ALA A 139 20.50 5.83 25.68
C ALA A 139 19.81 5.16 24.46
N VAL A 140 19.63 5.91 23.39
CA VAL A 140 18.91 5.41 22.19
C VAL A 140 19.84 4.84 21.11
N GLU A 141 21.14 5.07 21.22
CA GLU A 141 22.13 4.65 20.19
C GLU A 141 22.00 3.16 19.79
N PRO A 142 21.95 2.17 20.71
CA PRO A 142 21.82 0.76 20.33
C PRO A 142 20.51 0.45 19.59
N LEU A 143 19.41 1.09 20.02
CA LEU A 143 18.12 0.93 19.36
C LEU A 143 18.11 1.62 17.98
N ALA A 144 18.68 2.82 17.88
CA ALA A 144 18.76 3.57 16.65
C ALA A 144 19.64 2.89 15.60
N GLU A 145 20.75 2.26 16.01
CA GLU A 145 21.57 1.44 15.13
C GLU A 145 20.79 0.23 14.60
N LYS A 146 20.08 -0.49 15.48
CA LYS A 146 19.24 -1.63 15.07
C LYS A 146 18.13 -1.19 14.12
N LEU A 147 17.47 -0.06 14.38
CA LEU A 147 16.43 0.52 13.53
C LEU A 147 16.96 1.10 12.20
N SER A 148 18.25 1.36 12.08
CA SER A 148 18.85 1.81 10.82
C SER A 148 19.02 0.70 9.78
N LEU A 149 18.86 -0.55 10.19
CA LEU A 149 18.94 -1.73 9.36
C LEU A 149 17.55 -2.26 9.03
N PRO A 150 17.36 -2.93 7.87
CA PRO A 150 16.11 -3.60 7.56
C PRO A 150 15.83 -4.72 8.57
N VAL A 151 14.57 -5.12 8.68
CA VAL A 151 14.16 -6.23 9.55
C VAL A 151 14.86 -7.52 9.08
N GLU A 152 15.55 -8.17 9.98
CA GLU A 152 16.17 -9.48 9.70
C GLU A 152 15.08 -10.53 9.46
N GLU A 153 15.32 -11.44 8.51
CA GLU A 153 14.35 -12.49 8.19
C GLU A 153 14.06 -13.36 9.43
N GLY A 154 12.80 -13.40 9.85
CA GLY A 154 12.37 -14.13 11.05
C GLY A 154 12.53 -13.36 12.36
N ALA A 155 13.05 -12.14 12.36
CA ALA A 155 13.11 -11.31 13.56
C ALA A 155 11.74 -10.69 13.88
N GLY A 156 11.20 -11.03 15.05
CA GLY A 156 9.99 -10.41 15.60
C GLY A 156 10.29 -9.15 16.42
N PHE A 157 9.26 -8.59 17.05
CA PHE A 157 9.36 -7.46 17.97
C PHE A 157 10.33 -7.73 19.13
N ASP A 158 10.39 -8.97 19.62
CA ASP A 158 11.24 -9.41 20.73
C ASP A 158 12.72 -9.08 20.52
N ALA A 159 13.19 -9.09 19.26
CA ALA A 159 14.57 -8.75 18.90
C ALA A 159 14.93 -7.27 19.20
N TYR A 160 13.94 -6.42 19.45
CA TYR A 160 14.11 -4.99 19.76
C TYR A 160 13.78 -4.66 21.22
N GLN A 161 13.03 -5.51 21.91
CA GLN A 161 12.48 -5.22 23.24
C GLN A 161 13.57 -4.92 24.27
N MET A 162 14.69 -5.64 24.22
CA MET A 162 15.81 -5.43 25.14
C MET A 162 16.46 -4.04 25.03
N PHE A 163 16.35 -3.39 23.86
CA PHE A 163 16.90 -2.06 23.63
C PHE A 163 15.98 -0.91 24.07
N LEU A 164 14.76 -1.20 24.53
CA LEU A 164 13.77 -0.18 24.92
C LEU A 164 13.89 0.25 26.36
N GLU A 165 14.50 -0.54 27.24
CA GLU A 165 14.55 -0.26 28.69
C GLU A 165 15.28 1.06 29.00
N ARG A 166 16.51 1.21 28.47
CA ARG A 166 17.34 2.41 28.74
C ARG A 166 16.71 3.68 28.18
N PRO A 167 16.23 3.74 26.92
CA PRO A 167 15.45 4.86 26.41
C PRO A 167 14.22 5.20 27.27
N HIS A 168 13.47 4.20 27.73
CA HIS A 168 12.30 4.40 28.59
C HIS A 168 12.68 5.07 29.91
N GLN A 169 13.72 4.58 30.58
CA GLN A 169 14.20 5.14 31.86
C GLN A 169 14.65 6.58 31.69
N VAL A 170 15.49 6.87 30.69
CA VAL A 170 16.03 8.21 30.43
C VAL A 170 14.91 9.19 30.05
N LEU A 171 14.00 8.81 29.15
CA LEU A 171 12.86 9.64 28.77
C LEU A 171 11.94 9.94 29.95
N THR A 172 11.72 8.99 30.86
CA THR A 172 10.94 9.18 32.08
C THR A 172 11.58 10.23 32.96
N VAL A 173 12.91 10.21 33.14
CA VAL A 173 13.65 11.20 33.91
C VAL A 173 13.59 12.58 33.24
N ILE A 174 13.84 12.66 31.95
CA ILE A 174 13.80 13.91 31.17
C ILE A 174 12.41 14.56 31.27
N CYS A 175 11.34 13.78 31.08
CA CYS A 175 9.96 14.28 31.21
C CYS A 175 9.72 14.92 32.56
N ARG A 176 10.15 14.25 33.65
CA ARG A 176 9.98 14.76 35.03
C ARG A 176 10.79 16.03 35.29
N GLN A 177 12.02 16.10 34.78
CA GLN A 177 12.92 17.23 35.04
C GLN A 177 12.60 18.47 34.20
N LEU A 178 12.09 18.26 32.98
CA LEU A 178 11.84 19.36 32.04
C LEU A 178 10.35 19.74 31.90
N GLU A 179 9.50 19.23 32.79
CA GLU A 179 8.10 19.62 32.86
C GLU A 179 7.95 21.13 33.10
N GLY A 180 7.20 21.79 32.23
CA GLY A 180 6.98 23.26 32.32
C GLY A 180 8.17 24.14 31.87
N LEU A 181 9.33 23.54 31.55
CA LEU A 181 10.53 24.28 31.14
C LEU A 181 10.68 24.38 29.63
N LEU A 182 10.15 23.40 28.90
CA LEU A 182 10.25 23.31 27.43
C LEU A 182 9.17 24.15 26.74
N THR A 183 9.45 24.55 25.50
CA THR A 183 8.40 25.10 24.67
C THR A 183 7.27 24.07 24.50
N ARG A 184 6.05 24.55 24.22
CA ARG A 184 4.89 23.68 24.02
C ARG A 184 5.10 22.66 22.89
N GLU A 185 5.93 22.99 21.91
CA GLU A 185 6.22 22.14 20.76
C GLU A 185 7.17 21.00 21.15
N THR A 186 8.30 21.31 21.77
CA THR A 186 9.27 20.32 22.22
C THR A 186 8.70 19.44 23.32
N TRP A 187 7.89 20.00 24.24
CA TRP A 187 7.17 19.20 25.23
C TRP A 187 6.23 18.17 24.64
N ARG A 188 5.48 18.54 23.59
CA ARG A 188 4.60 17.59 22.88
C ARG A 188 5.38 16.49 22.20
N LEU A 189 6.51 16.83 21.58
CA LEU A 189 7.38 15.85 20.94
C LEU A 189 7.96 14.89 21.97
N LEU A 190 8.53 15.42 23.06
CA LEU A 190 9.05 14.63 24.19
C LEU A 190 7.97 13.70 24.77
N SER A 191 6.80 14.23 25.07
CA SER A 191 5.70 13.45 25.62
C SER A 191 5.22 12.36 24.68
N ALA A 192 5.17 12.64 23.36
CA ALA A 192 4.77 11.65 22.35
C ALA A 192 5.79 10.53 22.26
N VAL A 193 7.09 10.84 22.11
CA VAL A 193 8.15 9.85 22.04
C VAL A 193 8.22 9.03 23.33
N ALA A 194 8.19 9.67 24.50
CA ALA A 194 8.22 8.99 25.78
C ALA A 194 7.03 8.05 25.98
N SER A 195 5.82 8.48 25.61
CA SER A 195 4.61 7.63 25.68
C SER A 195 4.71 6.43 24.73
N THR A 196 5.23 6.64 23.52
CA THR A 196 5.39 5.58 22.53
C THR A 196 6.45 4.57 22.99
N VAL A 197 7.61 5.03 23.47
CA VAL A 197 8.64 4.13 24.03
C VAL A 197 8.13 3.36 25.24
N SER A 198 7.40 4.03 26.14
CA SER A 198 6.77 3.38 27.30
C SER A 198 5.79 2.29 26.87
N LEU A 199 4.98 2.55 25.85
CA LEU A 199 4.02 1.59 25.33
C LEU A 199 4.71 0.34 24.76
N PHE A 200 5.78 0.51 23.99
CA PHE A 200 6.57 -0.61 23.47
C PHE A 200 7.31 -1.38 24.56
N TYR A 201 7.84 -0.68 25.56
CA TYR A 201 8.58 -1.30 26.67
C TYR A 201 7.67 -2.07 27.63
N LEU A 202 6.59 -1.43 28.09
CA LEU A 202 5.67 -2.02 29.07
C LEU A 202 4.69 -3.00 28.44
N GLY A 203 4.45 -2.88 27.14
CA GLY A 203 3.42 -3.62 26.43
C GLY A 203 2.01 -3.10 26.70
N ASN A 204 1.07 -3.61 25.93
CA ASN A 204 -0.37 -3.44 26.11
C ASN A 204 -1.08 -4.68 25.57
N PRO A 205 -1.88 -5.40 26.35
CA PRO A 205 -2.55 -6.61 25.90
C PRO A 205 -3.59 -6.38 24.77
N GLU A 206 -4.06 -5.13 24.61
CA GLU A 206 -4.97 -4.75 23.53
C GLU A 206 -4.24 -4.40 22.23
N MET A 207 -2.91 -4.55 22.19
CA MET A 207 -2.10 -4.21 21.02
C MET A 207 -1.22 -5.38 20.58
N ILE A 208 -0.97 -5.42 19.29
CA ILE A 208 -0.04 -6.34 18.64
C ILE A 208 1.19 -5.53 18.24
N PHE A 209 2.36 -5.95 18.73
CA PHE A 209 3.63 -5.30 18.44
C PHE A 209 4.43 -6.13 17.43
N TYR A 210 5.03 -5.44 16.46
CA TYR A 210 5.86 -6.05 15.43
C TYR A 210 6.89 -5.04 14.89
N ALA A 211 7.89 -5.54 14.15
CA ALA A 211 8.83 -4.72 13.41
C ALA A 211 8.49 -4.77 11.92
N ALA A 212 8.68 -3.67 11.22
CA ALA A 212 8.47 -3.57 9.78
C ALA A 212 9.59 -2.73 9.14
N ASP A 213 9.85 -2.95 7.86
CA ASP A 213 10.77 -2.10 7.11
C ASP A 213 10.18 -0.71 6.94
N ASP A 214 11.03 0.32 7.04
CA ASP A 214 10.66 1.70 6.76
C ASP A 214 10.86 2.07 5.27
N ASP A 215 10.35 3.23 4.86
CA ASP A 215 10.48 3.73 3.49
C ASP A 215 11.93 4.16 3.13
N HIS A 216 12.84 4.20 4.10
CA HIS A 216 14.22 4.68 3.96
C HIS A 216 15.25 3.56 3.95
N GLY A 217 14.83 2.32 4.14
CA GLY A 217 15.68 1.12 4.13
C GLY A 217 16.21 0.72 5.50
N GLY A 218 15.64 1.29 6.55
CA GLY A 218 15.76 0.86 7.94
C GLY A 218 14.54 0.06 8.37
N SER A 219 14.37 -0.08 9.68
CA SER A 219 13.17 -0.67 10.29
C SER A 219 12.48 0.31 11.24
N MET A 220 11.23 0.02 11.56
CA MET A 220 10.44 0.72 12.56
C MET A 220 9.69 -0.28 13.43
N LEU A 221 9.46 0.09 14.69
CA LEU A 221 8.55 -0.63 15.57
C LEU A 221 7.13 -0.17 15.32
N CYS A 222 6.22 -1.11 15.20
CA CYS A 222 4.81 -0.89 14.97
C CYS A 222 3.99 -1.51 16.10
N GLY A 223 3.00 -0.79 16.59
CA GLY A 223 1.97 -1.29 17.47
C GLY A 223 0.61 -1.04 16.84
N THR A 224 -0.23 -2.06 16.71
CA THR A 224 -1.59 -1.93 16.19
C THR A 224 -2.60 -2.49 17.16
N VAL A 225 -3.83 -1.99 17.12
CA VAL A 225 -4.90 -2.49 17.97
C VAL A 225 -5.27 -3.93 17.59
N SER A 226 -5.45 -4.81 18.57
CA SER A 226 -5.92 -6.17 18.35
C SER A 226 -7.37 -6.17 17.85
N GLU A 227 -8.23 -5.37 18.49
CA GLU A 227 -9.66 -5.29 18.23
C GLU A 227 -10.02 -4.08 17.34
N LEU A 228 -9.63 -4.13 16.06
CA LEU A 228 -9.95 -3.05 15.10
C LEU A 228 -11.46 -2.83 14.96
N ALA A 229 -12.24 -3.92 14.97
CA ALA A 229 -13.69 -3.86 14.87
C ALA A 229 -14.31 -2.97 15.95
N ALA A 230 -13.87 -3.12 17.20
CA ALA A 230 -14.34 -2.31 18.32
C ALA A 230 -14.01 -0.81 18.14
N GLN A 231 -12.82 -0.50 17.62
CA GLN A 231 -12.41 0.87 17.35
C GLN A 231 -13.26 1.51 16.24
N LEU A 232 -13.53 0.79 15.17
CA LEU A 232 -14.40 1.27 14.09
C LEU A 232 -15.87 1.40 14.54
N GLN A 233 -16.36 0.49 15.39
CA GLN A 233 -17.67 0.61 16.03
C GLN A 233 -17.77 1.90 16.85
N ALA A 234 -16.78 2.19 17.68
CA ALA A 234 -16.76 3.37 18.55
C ALA A 234 -16.60 4.70 17.78
N THR A 235 -16.12 4.67 16.55
CA THR A 235 -15.81 5.86 15.74
C THR A 235 -16.68 5.97 14.50
N LEU A 236 -16.40 5.18 13.46
CA LEU A 236 -17.04 5.31 12.15
C LEU A 236 -18.49 4.80 12.16
N TRP A 237 -18.73 3.62 12.73
CA TRP A 237 -20.08 3.02 12.68
C TRP A 237 -21.05 3.63 13.70
N ARG A 238 -20.57 4.46 14.60
CA ARG A 238 -21.39 5.25 15.54
C ARG A 238 -22.01 6.49 14.89
N GLN A 239 -21.57 6.89 13.70
CA GLN A 239 -22.10 8.06 13.01
C GLN A 239 -23.58 7.84 12.65
N GLU A 240 -24.41 8.87 12.82
CA GLU A 240 -25.86 8.79 12.55
C GLU A 240 -26.19 8.88 11.06
N GLN A 241 -25.35 9.61 10.29
CA GLN A 241 -25.56 9.79 8.85
C GLN A 241 -25.37 8.51 8.05
N PRO A 242 -25.99 8.39 6.88
CA PRO A 242 -25.77 7.28 5.95
C PRO A 242 -24.29 7.18 5.54
N ILE A 243 -23.79 5.95 5.48
CA ILE A 243 -22.45 5.65 5.01
C ILE A 243 -22.57 4.70 3.82
N VAL A 244 -21.99 5.10 2.69
CA VAL A 244 -21.93 4.29 1.47
C VAL A 244 -20.50 3.82 1.29
N LEU A 245 -20.31 2.51 1.13
CA LEU A 245 -19.02 1.88 0.88
C LEU A 245 -18.99 1.38 -0.56
N THR A 246 -18.02 1.81 -1.34
CA THR A 246 -17.85 1.37 -2.72
C THR A 246 -16.47 0.78 -2.95
N SER A 247 -16.40 -0.30 -3.71
CA SER A 247 -15.14 -0.88 -4.20
C SER A 247 -15.43 -2.00 -5.20
N GLY A 248 -14.48 -2.26 -6.10
CA GLY A 248 -14.53 -3.44 -6.97
C GLY A 248 -14.29 -4.77 -6.25
N THR A 249 -13.94 -4.76 -4.95
CA THR A 249 -13.41 -5.94 -4.25
C THR A 249 -13.91 -6.10 -2.80
N LEU A 250 -15.11 -5.61 -2.47
CA LEU A 250 -15.70 -5.82 -1.12
C LEU A 250 -16.24 -7.23 -0.93
N ALA A 251 -16.66 -7.88 -2.01
CA ALA A 251 -17.26 -9.20 -1.96
C ALA A 251 -16.41 -10.24 -2.71
N VAL A 252 -16.44 -11.47 -2.24
CA VAL A 252 -16.01 -12.66 -2.98
C VAL A 252 -17.27 -13.32 -3.56
N GLY A 253 -17.45 -13.26 -4.88
CA GLY A 253 -18.74 -13.56 -5.47
C GLY A 253 -19.82 -12.58 -5.00
N LYS A 254 -20.75 -13.06 -4.16
CA LYS A 254 -21.79 -12.24 -3.51
C LYS A 254 -21.64 -12.18 -1.99
N ASP A 255 -20.55 -12.72 -1.45
CA ASP A 255 -20.31 -12.79 -0.01
C ASP A 255 -19.46 -11.61 0.48
N PHE A 256 -20.03 -10.80 1.37
CA PHE A 256 -19.38 -9.64 2.01
C PHE A 256 -18.85 -9.97 3.42
N SER A 257 -19.03 -11.20 3.91
CA SER A 257 -18.76 -11.57 5.32
C SER A 257 -17.31 -11.24 5.72
N ARG A 258 -16.32 -11.52 4.85
CA ARG A 258 -14.92 -11.21 5.14
C ARG A 258 -14.69 -9.73 5.36
N PHE A 259 -15.22 -8.88 4.47
CA PHE A 259 -15.08 -7.43 4.60
C PHE A 259 -15.82 -6.92 5.84
N ARG A 260 -17.04 -7.40 6.09
CA ARG A 260 -17.83 -7.01 7.26
C ARG A 260 -17.08 -7.31 8.56
N THR A 261 -16.51 -8.50 8.67
CA THR A 261 -15.71 -8.88 9.85
C THR A 261 -14.49 -7.99 9.98
N ALA A 262 -13.70 -7.82 8.92
CA ALA A 262 -12.49 -6.99 8.93
C ALA A 262 -12.78 -5.51 9.24
N ALA A 263 -13.91 -4.99 8.77
CA ALA A 263 -14.35 -3.61 9.00
C ALA A 263 -15.20 -3.42 10.26
N GLY A 264 -15.48 -4.48 11.03
CA GLY A 264 -16.32 -4.40 12.24
C GLY A 264 -17.79 -4.10 11.97
N LEU A 265 -18.30 -4.42 10.78
CA LEU A 265 -19.73 -4.29 10.43
C LEU A 265 -20.56 -5.51 10.89
N THR A 266 -20.34 -5.95 12.12
CA THR A 266 -20.98 -7.12 12.72
C THR A 266 -22.09 -6.76 13.71
N GLY A 267 -22.32 -5.45 13.95
CA GLY A 267 -23.28 -4.95 14.91
C GLY A 267 -24.72 -4.84 14.38
N GLU A 268 -25.59 -4.19 15.16
CA GLU A 268 -27.03 -4.02 14.90
C GLU A 268 -27.35 -3.01 13.80
N ARG A 269 -26.35 -2.28 13.28
CA ARG A 269 -26.59 -1.29 12.22
C ARG A 269 -27.12 -1.98 10.96
N PRO A 270 -28.26 -1.53 10.40
CA PRO A 270 -28.78 -2.09 9.16
C PRO A 270 -27.77 -1.89 8.01
N VAL A 271 -27.47 -2.97 7.29
CA VAL A 271 -26.55 -2.96 6.13
C VAL A 271 -27.29 -3.51 4.92
N THR A 272 -27.27 -2.76 3.82
CA THR A 272 -27.75 -3.24 2.52
C THR A 272 -26.53 -3.55 1.66
N GLU A 273 -26.51 -4.74 1.09
CA GLU A 273 -25.43 -5.24 0.26
C GLU A 273 -25.89 -5.39 -1.19
N THR A 274 -25.10 -4.88 -2.12
CA THR A 274 -25.40 -4.94 -3.55
C THR A 274 -24.13 -5.21 -4.35
N VAL A 275 -24.21 -6.17 -5.28
CA VAL A 275 -23.16 -6.44 -6.27
C VAL A 275 -23.66 -5.99 -7.62
N CYS A 276 -23.01 -4.99 -8.20
CA CYS A 276 -23.27 -4.55 -9.56
C CYS A 276 -22.53 -5.46 -10.55
N PRO A 277 -23.18 -5.95 -11.62
CA PRO A 277 -22.50 -6.71 -12.64
C PRO A 277 -21.47 -5.84 -13.36
N SER A 278 -20.39 -6.45 -13.81
CA SER A 278 -19.41 -5.76 -14.65
C SER A 278 -19.99 -5.46 -16.03
N PRO A 279 -19.73 -4.28 -16.61
CA PRO A 279 -20.17 -3.95 -17.97
C PRO A 279 -19.30 -4.63 -19.06
N PHE A 280 -18.18 -5.26 -18.69
CA PHE A 280 -17.21 -5.79 -19.64
C PHE A 280 -17.57 -7.19 -20.13
N ASP A 281 -17.37 -7.43 -21.43
CA ASP A 281 -17.51 -8.75 -22.05
C ASP A 281 -16.23 -9.57 -21.93
N TYR A 282 -16.05 -10.22 -20.79
CA TYR A 282 -14.88 -11.04 -20.53
C TYR A 282 -14.83 -12.33 -21.36
N GLN A 283 -15.97 -12.82 -21.81
CA GLN A 283 -16.04 -14.04 -22.65
C GLN A 283 -15.39 -13.82 -24.02
N HIS A 284 -15.54 -12.65 -24.60
CA HIS A 284 -14.96 -12.31 -25.89
C HIS A 284 -13.62 -11.59 -25.78
N ASN A 285 -13.44 -10.78 -24.73
CA ASN A 285 -12.29 -9.88 -24.62
C ASN A 285 -11.15 -10.41 -23.73
N CYS A 286 -11.37 -11.52 -23.02
CA CYS A 286 -10.34 -12.14 -22.18
C CYS A 286 -10.05 -13.58 -22.56
N LEU A 287 -8.83 -14.02 -22.23
CA LEU A 287 -8.38 -15.40 -22.35
C LEU A 287 -7.53 -15.78 -21.14
N LEU A 288 -7.91 -16.81 -20.40
CA LEU A 288 -7.08 -17.33 -19.29
C LEU A 288 -6.13 -18.40 -19.80
N TYR A 289 -4.84 -18.14 -19.68
CA TYR A 289 -3.79 -19.12 -19.97
C TYR A 289 -3.37 -19.84 -18.67
N LEU A 290 -3.47 -21.16 -18.67
CA LEU A 290 -2.98 -22.05 -17.62
C LEU A 290 -2.01 -23.05 -18.25
N PRO A 291 -0.71 -23.06 -17.87
CA PRO A 291 0.25 -23.97 -18.47
C PRO A 291 -0.14 -25.44 -18.23
N THR A 292 0.00 -26.28 -19.25
CA THR A 292 -0.26 -27.72 -19.14
C THR A 292 0.79 -28.44 -18.31
N ASP A 293 2.04 -27.92 -18.29
CA ASP A 293 3.14 -28.36 -17.44
C ASP A 293 3.58 -27.22 -16.52
N PRO A 294 2.92 -27.06 -15.35
CA PRO A 294 3.27 -25.98 -14.41
C PRO A 294 4.60 -26.27 -13.71
N ILE A 295 5.39 -25.21 -13.51
CA ILE A 295 6.72 -25.29 -12.91
C ILE A 295 6.58 -25.50 -11.38
N PRO A 296 7.14 -26.57 -10.78
CA PRO A 296 7.15 -26.75 -9.34
C PRO A 296 7.86 -25.58 -8.63
N LEU A 297 7.29 -25.11 -7.49
CA LEU A 297 7.83 -23.95 -6.79
C LEU A 297 9.20 -24.18 -6.14
N ASP A 298 9.52 -25.44 -5.86
CA ASP A 298 10.77 -25.94 -5.27
C ASP A 298 11.80 -26.41 -6.30
N ALA A 299 11.52 -26.26 -7.60
CA ALA A 299 12.47 -26.63 -8.65
C ALA A 299 13.72 -25.74 -8.56
N ALA A 300 14.90 -26.36 -8.62
CA ALA A 300 16.19 -25.66 -8.58
C ALA A 300 16.35 -24.63 -9.70
N ASP A 301 15.75 -24.90 -10.87
CA ASP A 301 15.72 -24.05 -12.06
C ASP A 301 14.44 -23.22 -12.19
N TYR A 302 13.70 -23.03 -11.09
CA TYR A 302 12.39 -22.37 -11.10
C TYR A 302 12.40 -21.01 -11.82
N TYR A 303 13.33 -20.13 -11.47
CA TYR A 303 13.39 -18.78 -12.05
C TYR A 303 13.84 -18.79 -13.52
N ASP A 304 14.67 -19.75 -13.93
CA ASP A 304 15.10 -19.90 -15.32
C ASP A 304 13.92 -20.33 -16.22
N ARG A 305 13.18 -21.33 -15.77
CA ARG A 305 11.96 -21.79 -16.45
C ARG A 305 10.87 -20.73 -16.45
N LEU A 306 10.67 -20.03 -15.34
CA LEU A 306 9.70 -18.94 -15.22
C LEU A 306 10.03 -17.80 -16.20
N ALA A 307 11.28 -17.36 -16.25
CA ALA A 307 11.71 -16.33 -17.20
C ALA A 307 11.54 -16.78 -18.66
N ALA A 308 11.82 -18.04 -18.97
CA ALA A 308 11.59 -18.61 -20.30
C ALA A 308 10.10 -18.60 -20.67
N GLN A 309 9.22 -18.95 -19.75
CA GLN A 309 7.77 -18.95 -19.96
C GLN A 309 7.21 -17.52 -20.11
N ILE A 310 7.68 -16.58 -19.31
CA ILE A 310 7.34 -15.14 -19.45
C ILE A 310 7.78 -14.63 -20.82
N ARG A 311 9.00 -14.99 -21.28
CA ARG A 311 9.50 -14.64 -22.60
C ARG A 311 8.62 -15.15 -23.73
N GLN A 312 8.19 -16.41 -23.66
CA GLN A 312 7.31 -17.01 -24.67
C GLN A 312 5.93 -16.32 -24.73
N LEU A 313 5.35 -16.02 -23.58
CA LEU A 313 4.09 -15.28 -23.48
C LEU A 313 4.23 -13.83 -23.99
N ALA A 314 5.32 -13.16 -23.63
CA ALA A 314 5.61 -11.82 -24.12
C ALA A 314 5.85 -11.79 -25.64
N ALA A 315 6.45 -12.83 -26.21
CA ALA A 315 6.58 -12.96 -27.65
C ALA A 315 5.20 -13.10 -28.33
N ALA A 316 4.31 -13.90 -27.76
CA ALA A 316 2.94 -14.07 -28.25
C ALA A 316 2.12 -12.77 -28.23
N SER A 317 2.37 -11.88 -27.26
CA SER A 317 1.70 -10.57 -27.13
C SER A 317 2.50 -9.40 -27.70
N HIS A 318 3.60 -9.66 -28.41
CA HIS A 318 4.52 -8.61 -28.91
C HIS A 318 4.96 -7.58 -27.85
N GLY A 319 5.30 -8.05 -26.66
CA GLY A 319 5.53 -7.22 -25.49
C GLY A 319 4.20 -6.97 -24.77
N HIS A 320 3.71 -5.74 -24.75
CA HIS A 320 2.43 -5.33 -24.16
C HIS A 320 2.06 -6.04 -22.84
N ALA A 321 3.08 -6.33 -21.99
CA ALA A 321 2.94 -7.22 -20.86
C ALA A 321 3.15 -6.52 -19.51
N LEU A 322 2.28 -6.85 -18.56
CA LEU A 322 2.46 -6.57 -17.14
C LEU A 322 2.68 -7.89 -16.40
N VAL A 323 3.77 -8.00 -15.66
CA VAL A 323 4.05 -9.15 -14.78
C VAL A 323 3.94 -8.71 -13.34
N LEU A 324 2.95 -9.24 -12.62
CA LEU A 324 2.68 -8.93 -11.21
C LEU A 324 3.31 -9.98 -10.28
N PHE A 325 4.39 -9.61 -9.64
CA PHE A 325 5.07 -10.44 -8.64
C PHE A 325 4.53 -10.23 -7.23
N THR A 326 4.70 -11.24 -6.39
CA THR A 326 4.38 -11.18 -4.96
C THR A 326 5.59 -10.84 -4.08
N SER A 327 6.81 -10.83 -4.64
CA SER A 327 8.03 -10.44 -3.93
C SER A 327 9.04 -9.75 -4.82
N TYR A 328 9.84 -8.86 -4.23
CA TYR A 328 10.95 -8.19 -4.91
C TYR A 328 12.06 -9.17 -5.33
N LEU A 329 12.31 -10.19 -4.52
CA LEU A 329 13.31 -11.24 -4.81
C LEU A 329 12.97 -11.96 -6.11
N ALA A 330 11.72 -12.44 -6.26
CA ALA A 330 11.27 -13.12 -7.48
C ALA A 330 11.32 -12.19 -8.69
N MET A 331 10.92 -10.93 -8.53
CA MET A 331 10.97 -9.92 -9.59
C MET A 331 12.42 -9.66 -10.05
N SER A 332 13.36 -9.51 -9.11
CA SER A 332 14.79 -9.28 -9.42
C SER A 332 15.41 -10.48 -10.10
N ALA A 333 15.16 -11.69 -9.61
CA ALA A 333 15.67 -12.91 -10.20
C ALA A 333 15.21 -13.13 -11.66
N VAL A 334 13.94 -12.82 -11.95
CA VAL A 334 13.40 -12.90 -13.33
C VAL A 334 13.92 -11.77 -14.18
N LYS A 335 14.05 -10.54 -13.66
CA LYS A 335 14.60 -9.40 -14.39
C LYS A 335 15.99 -9.70 -14.94
N GLU A 336 16.90 -10.21 -14.12
CA GLU A 336 18.29 -10.56 -14.53
C GLU A 336 18.28 -11.52 -15.73
N ARG A 337 17.44 -12.54 -15.68
CA ARG A 337 17.33 -13.56 -16.73
C ARG A 337 16.72 -13.02 -18.02
N LEU A 338 15.71 -12.16 -17.91
CA LEU A 338 15.11 -11.51 -19.09
C LEU A 338 16.08 -10.54 -19.75
N GLN A 339 16.90 -9.81 -18.97
CA GLN A 339 17.94 -8.92 -19.49
C GLN A 339 19.04 -9.69 -20.21
N ALA A 340 19.47 -10.84 -19.65
CA ALA A 340 20.46 -11.71 -20.28
C ALA A 340 19.96 -12.34 -21.61
N ALA A 341 18.64 -12.47 -21.79
CA ALA A 341 18.03 -13.14 -22.95
C ALA A 341 17.91 -12.26 -24.20
N ALA A 342 18.37 -10.99 -24.18
CA ALA A 342 18.33 -10.05 -25.31
C ALA A 342 16.96 -10.01 -26.03
N LEU A 343 15.91 -9.65 -25.29
CA LEU A 343 14.55 -9.58 -25.83
C LEU A 343 14.40 -8.45 -26.86
N PRO A 344 13.54 -8.63 -27.89
CA PRO A 344 13.22 -7.55 -28.83
C PRO A 344 12.32 -6.45 -28.21
N PHE A 345 11.92 -6.60 -26.95
CA PHE A 345 11.05 -5.70 -26.21
C PHE A 345 11.79 -5.08 -25.03
N PRO A 346 11.64 -3.75 -24.78
CA PRO A 346 12.19 -3.16 -23.57
C PRO A 346 11.54 -3.74 -22.31
N VAL A 347 12.37 -4.00 -21.30
CA VAL A 347 11.94 -4.49 -19.99
C VAL A 347 12.08 -3.38 -18.96
N PHE A 348 10.96 -2.93 -18.42
CA PHE A 348 10.89 -1.95 -17.34
C PHE A 348 10.66 -2.64 -16.01
N THR A 349 11.23 -2.09 -14.95
CA THR A 349 11.04 -2.60 -13.59
C THR A 349 10.55 -1.48 -12.69
N MET A 350 9.43 -1.66 -12.04
CA MET A 350 8.95 -0.72 -11.03
C MET A 350 9.86 -0.75 -9.80
N GLY A 351 10.40 0.42 -9.48
CA GLY A 351 11.19 0.66 -8.28
C GLY A 351 10.52 1.69 -7.38
N ARG A 352 11.30 2.23 -6.44
CA ARG A 352 10.85 3.25 -5.47
C ARG A 352 10.34 4.56 -6.11
N ARG A 353 10.65 4.84 -7.38
CA ARG A 353 10.18 6.03 -8.13
C ARG A 353 9.38 5.61 -9.35
N PRO A 354 8.14 5.17 -9.18
CA PRO A 354 7.36 4.55 -10.26
C PRO A 354 7.01 5.53 -11.39
N ALA A 355 6.83 6.81 -11.13
CA ALA A 355 6.33 7.78 -12.10
C ALA A 355 7.17 7.85 -13.39
N ARG A 356 8.52 7.89 -13.27
CA ARG A 356 9.42 7.91 -14.44
C ARG A 356 9.36 6.60 -15.25
N THR A 357 9.37 5.47 -14.55
CA THR A 357 9.28 4.15 -15.17
C THR A 357 7.96 3.96 -15.90
N LEU A 358 6.86 4.38 -15.28
CA LEU A 358 5.52 4.31 -15.87
C LEU A 358 5.39 5.23 -17.09
N ALA A 359 5.96 6.45 -17.05
CA ALA A 359 5.99 7.35 -18.19
C ALA A 359 6.78 6.73 -19.36
N ALA A 360 7.95 6.13 -19.10
CA ALA A 360 8.76 5.46 -20.11
C ALA A 360 8.04 4.21 -20.66
N PHE A 361 7.41 3.41 -19.81
CA PHE A 361 6.62 2.24 -20.24
C PHE A 361 5.44 2.64 -21.14
N ARG A 362 4.70 3.68 -20.76
CA ARG A 362 3.57 4.19 -21.59
C ARG A 362 4.00 4.76 -22.93
N ALA A 363 5.21 5.32 -23.01
CA ALA A 363 5.77 5.86 -24.26
C ALA A 363 6.33 4.76 -25.19
N ALA A 364 6.63 3.59 -24.65
CA ALA A 364 7.20 2.48 -25.41
C ALA A 364 6.08 1.62 -26.02
N THR A 365 6.19 1.33 -27.32
CA THR A 365 5.29 0.39 -28.00
C THR A 365 5.83 -1.03 -27.80
N GLY A 366 4.99 -1.93 -27.28
CA GLY A 366 5.38 -3.33 -27.07
C GLY A 366 6.51 -3.49 -26.06
N SER A 367 6.22 -3.35 -24.78
CA SER A 367 7.20 -3.44 -23.68
C SER A 367 6.69 -4.33 -22.55
N ILE A 368 7.60 -4.77 -21.68
CA ILE A 368 7.30 -5.61 -20.52
C ILE A 368 7.52 -4.78 -19.26
N LEU A 369 6.52 -4.70 -18.39
CA LEU A 369 6.62 -4.09 -17.07
C LEU A 369 6.63 -5.17 -15.99
N LEU A 370 7.74 -5.24 -15.24
CA LEU A 370 7.85 -6.06 -14.05
C LEU A 370 7.49 -5.22 -12.81
N ALA A 371 6.54 -5.67 -12.03
CA ALA A 371 6.02 -4.89 -10.92
C ALA A 371 5.62 -5.75 -9.72
N THR A 372 5.62 -5.16 -8.52
CA THR A 372 5.21 -5.79 -7.25
C THR A 372 4.60 -4.76 -6.31
N GLY A 373 4.11 -5.17 -5.15
CA GLY A 373 3.58 -4.28 -4.11
C GLY A 373 2.40 -3.45 -4.59
N ALA A 374 2.53 -2.12 -4.55
CA ALA A 374 1.49 -1.17 -4.93
C ALA A 374 0.99 -1.30 -6.39
N ALA A 375 1.70 -2.04 -7.25
CA ALA A 375 1.28 -2.28 -8.62
C ALA A 375 0.04 -3.21 -8.73
N TRP A 376 -0.24 -3.99 -7.73
CA TRP A 376 -1.48 -4.77 -7.63
C TRP A 376 -2.70 -3.86 -7.54
N GLU A 377 -2.49 -2.66 -6.98
CA GLU A 377 -3.51 -1.64 -6.76
C GLU A 377 -3.07 -0.30 -7.34
N GLY A 378 -3.94 0.42 -8.01
CA GLY A 378 -3.67 1.83 -8.37
C GLY A 378 -2.93 2.11 -9.68
N LEU A 379 -2.52 1.12 -10.48
CA LEU A 379 -2.01 1.35 -11.83
C LEU A 379 -3.13 1.31 -12.86
N ASP A 380 -3.09 2.24 -13.80
CA ASP A 380 -4.03 2.32 -14.90
C ASP A 380 -3.31 2.31 -16.25
N PHE A 381 -3.70 1.35 -17.10
CA PHE A 381 -3.17 1.16 -18.44
C PHE A 381 -4.34 0.99 -19.40
N ALA A 382 -4.78 2.09 -19.98
CA ALA A 382 -5.85 2.06 -20.98
C ALA A 382 -5.33 1.54 -22.33
N GLY A 383 -6.19 0.84 -23.06
CA GLY A 383 -5.92 0.34 -24.39
C GLY A 383 -4.86 -0.78 -24.43
N ASP A 384 -4.07 -0.79 -25.50
CA ASP A 384 -3.10 -1.86 -25.77
C ASP A 384 -1.81 -1.77 -24.92
N GLY A 385 -1.70 -0.83 -23.98
CA GLY A 385 -0.52 -0.71 -23.12
C GLY A 385 -0.25 -1.97 -22.29
N VAL A 386 -1.31 -2.64 -21.82
CA VAL A 386 -1.25 -3.95 -21.17
C VAL A 386 -2.34 -4.83 -21.76
N SER A 387 -1.99 -5.70 -22.67
CA SER A 387 -2.87 -6.72 -23.23
C SER A 387 -2.48 -8.15 -22.81
N LEU A 388 -1.39 -8.28 -22.05
CA LEU A 388 -0.99 -9.52 -21.37
C LEU A 388 -0.72 -9.23 -19.90
N LEU A 389 -1.47 -9.88 -19.03
CA LEU A 389 -1.22 -9.89 -17.58
C LEU A 389 -0.64 -11.25 -17.18
N ILE A 390 0.55 -11.25 -16.57
CA ILE A 390 1.18 -12.47 -16.07
C ILE A 390 1.23 -12.43 -14.55
N ILE A 391 0.72 -13.48 -13.91
CA ILE A 391 0.74 -13.67 -12.47
C ILE A 391 1.55 -14.95 -12.17
N PRO A 392 2.84 -14.81 -11.79
CA PRO A 392 3.71 -15.96 -11.52
C PRO A 392 3.29 -16.81 -10.33
N ARG A 393 2.75 -16.17 -9.29
CA ARG A 393 2.30 -16.84 -8.05
C ARG A 393 1.00 -16.22 -7.56
N LEU A 394 0.13 -17.05 -6.99
CA LEU A 394 -1.07 -16.58 -6.28
C LEU A 394 -0.69 -15.57 -5.19
N PRO A 395 -1.38 -14.44 -5.09
CA PRO A 395 -1.03 -13.35 -4.19
C PRO A 395 -1.47 -13.61 -2.74
N PHE A 396 -1.00 -14.70 -2.14
CA PHE A 396 -1.17 -14.93 -0.72
C PHE A 396 -0.45 -13.85 0.08
N ALA A 397 -1.10 -13.34 1.13
CA ALA A 397 -0.45 -12.47 2.09
C ALA A 397 0.70 -13.22 2.79
N TYR A 398 1.80 -12.50 3.05
CA TYR A 398 2.86 -13.03 3.90
C TYR A 398 2.36 -13.11 5.34
N PRO A 399 2.65 -14.19 6.10
CA PRO A 399 2.33 -14.24 7.52
C PRO A 399 3.04 -13.09 8.26
N ASP A 400 2.27 -12.27 8.95
CA ASP A 400 2.75 -11.20 9.83
C ASP A 400 2.15 -11.38 11.23
N ALA A 401 2.62 -10.60 12.21
CA ALA A 401 2.17 -10.69 13.59
C ALA A 401 0.65 -10.46 13.74
N VAL A 402 0.07 -9.63 12.88
CA VAL A 402 -1.38 -9.37 12.88
C VAL A 402 -2.15 -10.61 12.40
N LYS A 403 -1.66 -11.27 11.35
CA LYS A 403 -2.25 -12.50 10.82
C LYS A 403 -2.08 -13.68 11.78
N GLU A 404 -0.94 -13.77 12.45
CA GLU A 404 -0.73 -14.78 13.48
C GLU A 404 -1.70 -14.59 14.65
N LYS A 405 -1.94 -13.35 15.07
CA LYS A 405 -2.94 -13.05 16.10
C LYS A 405 -4.36 -13.35 15.63
N GLU A 406 -4.72 -12.96 14.40
CA GLU A 406 -6.03 -13.27 13.80
C GLU A 406 -6.25 -14.79 13.71
N ARG A 407 -5.18 -15.57 13.48
CA ARG A 407 -5.24 -17.04 13.43
C ARG A 407 -5.71 -17.66 14.75
N GLU A 408 -5.40 -17.05 15.90
CA GLU A 408 -5.80 -17.54 17.22
C GLU A 408 -7.33 -17.57 17.41
N ASP A 409 -8.08 -16.73 16.68
CA ASP A 409 -9.55 -16.67 16.73
C ASP A 409 -10.21 -17.84 16.00
N TYR A 410 -9.43 -18.69 15.30
CA TYR A 410 -9.93 -19.80 14.53
C TYR A 410 -9.57 -21.16 15.16
N PRO A 411 -10.47 -22.14 15.14
CA PRO A 411 -10.27 -23.42 15.82
C PRO A 411 -9.10 -24.24 15.25
N ASN A 412 -8.74 -23.99 13.99
CA ASN A 412 -7.61 -24.66 13.34
C ASN A 412 -7.15 -23.90 12.08
N LEU A 413 -5.95 -24.23 11.61
CA LEU A 413 -5.34 -23.62 10.41
C LEU A 413 -6.22 -23.77 9.16
N ARG A 414 -6.95 -24.86 9.00
CA ARG A 414 -7.80 -25.10 7.82
C ARG A 414 -8.93 -24.08 7.74
N GLU A 415 -9.60 -23.82 8.86
CA GLU A 415 -10.67 -22.81 8.92
C GLU A 415 -10.11 -21.40 8.71
N PHE A 416 -8.96 -21.06 9.30
CA PHE A 416 -8.30 -19.80 9.08
C PHE A 416 -7.93 -19.60 7.60
N LEU A 417 -7.32 -20.61 6.96
CA LEU A 417 -7.00 -20.54 5.53
C LEU A 417 -8.25 -20.32 4.68
N ARG A 418 -9.34 -21.02 5.00
CA ARG A 418 -10.59 -20.94 4.25
C ARG A 418 -11.31 -19.59 4.42
N SER A 419 -11.35 -19.08 5.65
CA SER A 419 -12.17 -17.91 5.99
C SER A 419 -11.43 -16.59 5.86
N VAL A 420 -10.09 -16.61 5.88
CA VAL A 420 -9.26 -15.40 5.86
C VAL A 420 -8.31 -15.40 4.65
N VAL A 421 -7.40 -16.35 4.60
CA VAL A 421 -6.25 -16.29 3.68
C VAL A 421 -6.66 -16.48 2.23
N VAL A 422 -7.57 -17.40 1.94
CA VAL A 422 -8.07 -17.65 0.57
C VAL A 422 -8.94 -16.49 0.08
N PRO A 423 -9.93 -15.98 0.82
CA PRO A 423 -10.68 -14.80 0.42
C PRO A 423 -9.82 -13.56 0.17
N GLU A 424 -8.80 -13.30 0.99
CA GLU A 424 -7.87 -12.20 0.76
C GLU A 424 -7.04 -12.38 -0.50
N MET A 425 -6.56 -13.59 -0.76
CA MET A 425 -5.89 -13.94 -2.01
C MET A 425 -6.82 -13.70 -3.20
N GLN A 426 -8.09 -14.10 -3.12
CA GLN A 426 -9.09 -13.89 -4.16
C GLN A 426 -9.35 -12.40 -4.43
N ILE A 427 -9.48 -11.59 -3.38
CA ILE A 427 -9.62 -10.14 -3.47
C ILE A 427 -8.41 -9.53 -4.20
N LYS A 428 -7.20 -9.87 -3.76
CA LYS A 428 -5.96 -9.35 -4.36
C LYS A 428 -5.77 -9.81 -5.80
N LEU A 429 -6.14 -11.04 -6.11
CA LEU A 429 -6.12 -11.56 -7.49
C LEU A 429 -7.09 -10.78 -8.39
N ARG A 430 -8.30 -10.48 -7.91
CA ARG A 430 -9.29 -9.66 -8.63
C ARG A 430 -8.79 -8.23 -8.85
N GLN A 431 -8.12 -7.63 -7.87
CA GLN A 431 -7.49 -6.32 -8.01
C GLN A 431 -6.42 -6.31 -9.11
N GLY A 432 -5.55 -7.33 -9.11
CA GLY A 432 -4.54 -7.52 -10.16
C GLY A 432 -5.17 -7.72 -11.53
N PHE A 433 -6.21 -8.56 -11.63
CA PHE A 433 -6.96 -8.74 -12.87
C PHE A 433 -7.59 -7.44 -13.38
N GLY A 434 -8.09 -6.60 -12.49
CA GLY A 434 -8.64 -5.27 -12.84
C GLY A 434 -7.64 -4.34 -13.53
N ARG A 435 -6.36 -4.72 -13.67
CA ARG A 435 -5.37 -4.00 -14.49
C ARG A 435 -5.43 -4.40 -15.97
N ALA A 436 -6.07 -5.52 -16.28
CA ALA A 436 -6.13 -6.11 -17.60
C ALA A 436 -7.19 -5.47 -18.53
N ILE A 437 -8.36 -5.10 -17.98
CA ILE A 437 -9.49 -4.53 -18.71
C ILE A 437 -9.96 -3.25 -18.02
N ARG A 438 -10.00 -2.14 -18.77
CA ARG A 438 -10.41 -0.81 -18.31
C ARG A 438 -11.54 -0.22 -19.13
N THR A 439 -11.65 -0.62 -20.37
CA THR A 439 -12.69 -0.18 -21.29
C THR A 439 -13.40 -1.38 -21.90
N GLU A 440 -14.56 -1.15 -22.50
CA GLU A 440 -15.34 -2.21 -23.16
C GLU A 440 -14.62 -2.81 -24.38
N THR A 441 -13.65 -2.10 -24.95
CA THR A 441 -12.89 -2.52 -26.13
C THR A 441 -11.54 -3.12 -25.80
N ASP A 442 -11.09 -3.06 -24.54
CA ASP A 442 -9.81 -3.66 -24.13
C ASP A 442 -9.87 -5.18 -24.26
N THR A 443 -8.76 -5.76 -24.72
CA THR A 443 -8.60 -7.22 -24.80
C THR A 443 -7.31 -7.65 -24.11
N CYS A 444 -7.39 -8.70 -23.29
CA CYS A 444 -6.25 -9.15 -22.50
C CYS A 444 -6.20 -10.67 -22.32
N ALA A 445 -5.02 -11.26 -22.55
CA ALA A 445 -4.73 -12.59 -22.05
C ALA A 445 -4.18 -12.50 -20.62
N VAL A 446 -4.68 -13.36 -19.74
CA VAL A 446 -4.23 -13.47 -18.33
C VAL A 446 -3.54 -14.81 -18.16
N ALA A 447 -2.26 -14.81 -17.83
CA ALA A 447 -1.47 -16.02 -17.60
C ALA A 447 -1.27 -16.24 -16.08
N MET A 448 -1.86 -17.29 -15.55
CA MET A 448 -1.64 -17.77 -14.19
C MET A 448 -0.62 -18.91 -14.23
N LEU A 449 0.57 -18.65 -13.69
CA LEU A 449 1.70 -19.61 -13.79
C LEU A 449 1.93 -20.39 -12.48
N ASP A 450 1.18 -20.09 -11.41
CA ASP A 450 1.31 -20.79 -10.12
C ASP A 450 0.85 -22.26 -10.25
N PRO A 451 1.73 -23.25 -9.97
CA PRO A 451 1.35 -24.67 -10.07
C PRO A 451 0.20 -25.06 -9.12
N ARG A 452 -0.02 -24.31 -8.05
CA ARG A 452 -1.11 -24.57 -7.10
C ARG A 452 -2.47 -24.17 -7.65
N ALA A 453 -2.50 -23.29 -8.67
CA ALA A 453 -3.69 -22.86 -9.41
C ALA A 453 -3.96 -23.68 -10.68
N ALA A 454 -3.13 -24.65 -11.02
CA ALA A 454 -3.34 -25.53 -12.17
C ALA A 454 -4.61 -26.41 -12.01
N ARG A 455 -5.17 -26.86 -13.12
CA ARG A 455 -6.38 -27.71 -13.12
C ARG A 455 -6.22 -28.91 -12.19
N GLY A 456 -7.21 -29.13 -11.32
CA GLY A 456 -7.23 -30.22 -10.34
C GLY A 456 -6.31 -29.99 -9.13
N ARG A 457 -5.66 -28.84 -9.01
CA ARG A 457 -4.85 -28.48 -7.85
C ARG A 457 -5.66 -27.72 -6.80
N ARG A 458 -5.08 -27.61 -5.60
CA ARG A 458 -5.76 -27.14 -4.37
C ARG A 458 -6.49 -25.80 -4.52
N TYR A 459 -5.91 -24.84 -5.23
CA TYR A 459 -6.46 -23.48 -5.33
C TYR A 459 -7.04 -23.15 -6.71
N PHE A 460 -7.20 -24.15 -7.60
CA PHE A 460 -7.80 -23.95 -8.91
C PHE A 460 -9.20 -23.34 -8.82
N GLN A 461 -10.07 -23.94 -8.00
CA GLN A 461 -11.44 -23.46 -7.86
C GLN A 461 -11.49 -22.05 -7.28
N SER A 462 -10.70 -21.77 -6.22
CA SER A 462 -10.64 -20.44 -5.60
C SER A 462 -10.10 -19.38 -6.56
N MET A 463 -9.15 -19.74 -7.42
CA MET A 463 -8.64 -18.85 -8.46
C MET A 463 -9.71 -18.55 -9.52
N VAL A 464 -10.44 -19.56 -9.99
CA VAL A 464 -11.52 -19.37 -10.96
C VAL A 464 -12.66 -18.52 -10.39
N GLU A 465 -13.05 -18.74 -9.14
CA GLU A 465 -14.08 -17.92 -8.45
C GLU A 465 -13.68 -16.45 -8.27
N ALA A 466 -12.37 -16.17 -8.20
CA ALA A 466 -11.86 -14.81 -8.09
C ALA A 466 -11.90 -14.03 -9.40
N LEU A 467 -11.87 -14.72 -10.54
CA LEU A 467 -11.82 -14.12 -11.87
C LEU A 467 -13.22 -14.14 -12.52
N PRO A 468 -13.50 -13.22 -13.43
CA PRO A 468 -14.72 -13.32 -14.25
C PRO A 468 -14.65 -14.55 -15.18
N GLU A 469 -15.81 -15.02 -15.58
CA GLU A 469 -15.90 -16.12 -16.54
C GLU A 469 -15.28 -15.72 -17.88
N MET A 470 -14.31 -16.52 -18.35
CA MET A 470 -13.62 -16.31 -19.63
C MET A 470 -13.12 -17.65 -20.21
N PRO A 471 -12.84 -17.74 -21.51
CA PRO A 471 -12.24 -18.93 -22.12
C PRO A 471 -10.89 -19.29 -21.50
N VAL A 472 -10.61 -20.58 -21.36
CA VAL A 472 -9.38 -21.10 -20.74
C VAL A 472 -8.59 -21.94 -21.75
N THR A 473 -7.30 -21.68 -21.87
CA THR A 473 -6.37 -22.44 -22.73
C THR A 473 -5.09 -22.83 -22.00
N GLY A 474 -4.45 -23.90 -22.42
CA GLY A 474 -3.07 -24.27 -22.09
C GLY A 474 -2.08 -24.10 -23.21
N SER A 475 -2.54 -23.59 -24.38
CA SER A 475 -1.76 -23.49 -25.60
C SER A 475 -1.27 -22.07 -25.88
N LEU A 476 0.05 -21.89 -26.03
CA LEU A 476 0.63 -20.63 -26.50
C LEU A 476 0.13 -20.23 -27.89
N ARG A 477 -0.07 -21.19 -28.78
CA ARG A 477 -0.64 -20.92 -30.12
C ARG A 477 -2.05 -20.32 -30.03
N ALA A 478 -2.86 -20.75 -29.05
CA ALA A 478 -4.18 -20.16 -28.82
C ALA A 478 -4.08 -18.72 -28.29
N VAL A 479 -3.07 -18.38 -27.49
CA VAL A 479 -2.79 -17.01 -27.09
C VAL A 479 -2.37 -16.13 -28.25
N GLU A 480 -1.49 -16.63 -29.15
CA GLU A 480 -1.12 -15.90 -30.36
C GLU A 480 -2.34 -15.67 -31.27
N GLN A 481 -3.17 -16.72 -31.46
CA GLN A 481 -4.37 -16.63 -32.30
C GLN A 481 -5.37 -15.63 -31.71
N PHE A 482 -5.54 -15.62 -30.36
CA PHE A 482 -6.38 -14.66 -29.68
C PHE A 482 -6.01 -13.20 -30.02
N TYR A 483 -4.73 -12.87 -30.08
CA TYR A 483 -4.28 -11.52 -30.48
C TYR A 483 -4.45 -11.28 -31.99
N ARG A 484 -4.15 -12.24 -32.84
CA ARG A 484 -4.33 -12.10 -34.29
C ARG A 484 -5.78 -11.81 -34.68
N ASP A 485 -6.72 -12.40 -33.94
CA ASP A 485 -8.15 -12.22 -34.22
C ASP A 485 -8.69 -10.87 -33.73
N ARG A 486 -8.00 -10.22 -32.80
CA ARG A 486 -8.52 -9.05 -32.09
C ARG A 486 -7.70 -7.77 -32.26
N LYS A 487 -6.45 -7.89 -32.69
CA LYS A 487 -5.55 -6.73 -32.79
C LYS A 487 -5.25 -6.40 -34.24
N GLY A 488 -5.19 -5.09 -34.52
CA GLY A 488 -4.83 -4.60 -35.84
C GLY A 488 -3.31 -4.71 -36.12
N ALA A 489 -2.91 -4.54 -37.38
CA ALA A 489 -1.51 -4.64 -37.80
C ALA A 489 -0.52 -3.72 -37.05
N GLY A 490 -1.00 -2.58 -36.53
CA GLY A 490 -0.20 -1.66 -35.72
C GLY A 490 0.28 -2.24 -34.40
N TYR A 491 -0.49 -3.14 -33.80
CA TYR A 491 -0.16 -3.80 -32.54
C TYR A 491 1.09 -4.69 -32.65
N PHE A 492 1.28 -5.32 -33.81
CA PHE A 492 2.37 -6.27 -34.06
C PHE A 492 3.68 -5.62 -34.52
N ARG A 493 3.74 -4.27 -34.55
CA ARG A 493 5.00 -3.56 -34.90
C ARG A 493 5.97 -3.68 -33.73
N LEU A 494 7.17 -4.17 -34.04
CA LEU A 494 8.26 -4.13 -33.06
C LEU A 494 8.64 -2.67 -32.78
N PRO A 495 9.01 -2.33 -31.53
CA PRO A 495 9.57 -1.04 -31.25
C PRO A 495 10.80 -0.82 -32.17
N ASN A 496 10.88 0.31 -32.85
CA ASN A 496 12.04 0.64 -33.69
C ASN A 496 13.28 0.53 -32.81
N ALA A 497 14.21 -0.34 -33.21
CA ALA A 497 15.56 -0.38 -32.67
C ALA A 497 16.25 0.93 -33.09
N GLY A 498 16.16 1.95 -32.21
CA GLY A 498 16.88 3.20 -32.33
C GLY A 498 18.20 3.15 -31.60
#